data_4d169c415fcfda7d43fdd123320b5888
#
_entry.id   4d169c415fcfda7d43fdd123320b5888
#
_cell.length_a   1.000
_cell.length_b   1.000
_cell.length_c   1.000
_cell.angle_alpha   90.00
_cell.angle_beta   90.00
_cell.angle_gamma   90.00
#
_symmetry.space_group_name_H-M   'P 1'
#
loop_
_entity.id
_entity.type
_entity.pdbx_description
1 polymer ?
#
loop_
_entity_poly.entity_id
_entity_poly.type
_entity_poly.pdbx_seq_one_letter_code
_entity_poly.pdbx_strand_id
1 'polypeptide(L)'
;MIRCLPRKPRQFFDLFEEYGSGSIARLPEHRNGGLEIHYIAQGHLEWEIEGRPFLVPPHSVFFTFPWEKHGSCADFEPGHFFHFVVFRLRNPDERDSRKFRLVPGFGLSNSEQDEIFHRLSSVRKRCFTASPDFAWVIARLAGELTQPGFMARTNIVALSRAMLCELIKNVRPSEVQNHKNSLTEPRVLKFANELRARCAEPWTLSSMAAACRLKRTQFEILTKELTGDTPLRLLNRFRIRQSQVPLRGTQKTITEIAFDAGFSSSQYYSRIFRNLVGITPSRYRRQKGNQARYDQRFLKVLKELKTPENSF
;
A
#
# COMPACT_ATOMS: atom_id res chain seq x y z
N MET A 1 11.22 11.18 3.44
CA MET A 1 12.09 11.03 4.63
C MET A 1 11.48 9.90 5.44
N ILE A 2 12.25 8.85 5.72
CA ILE A 2 11.79 7.75 6.57
C ILE A 2 12.04 8.20 8.01
N ARG A 3 11.01 8.26 8.83
CA ARG A 3 11.15 8.52 10.26
C ARG A 3 10.87 7.22 11.01
N CYS A 4 11.90 6.62 11.58
CA CYS A 4 11.74 5.45 12.46
C CYS A 4 11.42 5.92 13.88
N LEU A 5 10.62 5.14 14.60
CA LEU A 5 10.28 5.38 15.99
C LEU A 5 11.51 5.53 16.88
N PRO A 6 11.52 6.49 17.83
CA PRO A 6 12.46 6.48 18.94
C PRO A 6 12.24 5.22 19.82
N ARG A 7 13.29 4.71 20.45
CA ARG A 7 13.36 3.40 21.14
C ARG A 7 12.24 3.09 22.18
N LYS A 8 11.45 4.05 22.64
CA LYS A 8 10.48 3.86 23.76
C LYS A 8 9.06 3.38 23.42
N PRO A 9 8.46 3.57 22.22
CA PRO A 9 7.13 2.99 21.92
C PRO A 9 7.11 1.51 21.56
N ARG A 10 8.26 0.83 21.47
CA ARG A 10 8.38 -0.62 21.12
C ARG A 10 7.54 -1.57 21.99
N GLN A 11 6.96 -1.07 23.07
CA GLN A 11 6.09 -1.89 23.94
C GLN A 11 4.79 -2.31 23.25
N PHE A 12 4.25 -1.47 22.34
CA PHE A 12 2.94 -1.68 21.71
C PHE A 12 3.03 -1.98 20.22
N PHE A 13 4.07 -1.49 19.56
CA PHE A 13 4.24 -1.60 18.12
C PHE A 13 5.60 -2.20 17.82
N ASP A 14 5.64 -3.08 16.81
CA ASP A 14 6.91 -3.55 16.27
C ASP A 14 7.51 -2.49 15.36
N LEU A 15 6.67 -1.79 14.59
CA LEU A 15 7.09 -0.79 13.63
C LEU A 15 6.01 0.27 13.44
N PHE A 16 6.44 1.49 13.25
CA PHE A 16 5.65 2.59 12.69
C PHE A 16 6.56 3.38 11.76
N GLU A 17 6.12 3.62 10.54
CA GLU A 17 6.86 4.43 9.58
C GLU A 17 5.94 5.34 8.77
N GLU A 18 6.52 6.45 8.36
CA GLU A 18 5.91 7.44 7.49
C GLU A 18 6.78 7.59 6.24
N TYR A 19 6.19 7.40 5.08
CA TYR A 19 6.87 7.53 3.80
C TYR A 19 6.36 8.73 3.04
N GLY A 20 7.27 9.62 2.63
CA GLY A 20 6.96 10.82 1.86
C GLY A 20 8.03 11.15 0.82
N SER A 21 7.62 11.76 -0.27
CA SER A 21 8.40 12.50 -1.29
C SER A 21 9.73 11.94 -1.81
N GLY A 22 10.03 10.65 -1.67
CA GLY A 22 11.24 10.03 -2.22
C GLY A 22 10.92 8.81 -3.08
N SER A 23 11.79 8.48 -4.05
CA SER A 23 11.76 7.17 -4.69
C SER A 23 12.28 6.14 -3.68
N ILE A 24 11.44 5.22 -3.28
CA ILE A 24 11.78 4.12 -2.37
C ILE A 24 11.75 2.84 -3.19
N ALA A 25 12.74 1.99 -2.98
CA ALA A 25 12.76 0.67 -3.58
C ALA A 25 11.55 -0.16 -3.15
N ARG A 26 11.18 -1.09 -4.00
CA ARG A 26 10.19 -2.12 -3.74
C ARG A 26 10.42 -2.77 -2.38
N LEU A 27 9.36 -2.89 -1.59
CA LEU A 27 9.35 -3.69 -0.38
C LEU A 27 9.29 -5.18 -0.76
N PRO A 28 10.34 -5.99 -0.48
CA PRO A 28 10.32 -7.41 -0.78
C PRO A 28 9.20 -8.13 -0.01
N GLU A 29 8.77 -9.27 -0.54
CA GLU A 29 7.83 -10.15 0.15
C GLU A 29 8.38 -10.54 1.53
N HIS A 30 7.59 -10.33 2.56
CA HIS A 30 7.94 -10.62 3.95
C HIS A 30 6.69 -10.94 4.78
N ARG A 31 6.89 -11.24 6.05
CA ARG A 31 5.85 -11.36 7.08
C ARG A 31 6.23 -10.50 8.27
N ASN A 32 5.26 -9.92 8.92
CA ASN A 32 5.43 -9.20 10.17
C ASN A 32 5.01 -10.04 11.37
N GLY A 33 5.50 -9.69 12.56
CA GLY A 33 5.13 -10.36 13.80
C GLY A 33 3.79 -9.89 14.38
N GLY A 34 3.05 -9.01 13.68
CA GLY A 34 1.86 -8.36 14.20
C GLY A 34 0.78 -8.09 13.16
N LEU A 35 -0.33 -7.50 13.62
CA LEU A 35 -1.35 -6.95 12.74
C LEU A 35 -0.82 -5.65 12.15
N GLU A 36 -0.58 -5.65 10.85
CA GLU A 36 -0.12 -4.47 10.13
C GLU A 36 -1.30 -3.73 9.50
N ILE A 37 -1.34 -2.42 9.71
CA ILE A 37 -2.36 -1.54 9.17
C ILE A 37 -1.68 -0.42 8.40
N HIS A 38 -2.10 -0.23 7.16
CA HIS A 38 -1.60 0.82 6.26
C HIS A 38 -2.70 1.84 5.97
N TYR A 39 -2.33 3.11 5.95
CA TYR A 39 -3.15 4.20 5.46
C TYR A 39 -2.43 4.97 4.37
N ILE A 40 -3.05 5.08 3.21
CA ILE A 40 -2.52 5.81 2.06
C ILE A 40 -3.14 7.19 2.03
N ALA A 41 -2.37 8.21 2.44
CA ALA A 41 -2.83 9.59 2.41
C ALA A 41 -2.74 10.20 1.01
N GLN A 42 -1.71 9.84 0.24
CA GLN A 42 -1.48 10.38 -1.10
C GLN A 42 -0.77 9.35 -1.98
N GLY A 43 -1.09 9.36 -3.27
CA GLY A 43 -0.53 8.41 -4.24
C GLY A 43 -1.27 7.07 -4.24
N HIS A 44 -0.62 6.04 -4.79
CA HIS A 44 -1.16 4.69 -4.91
C HIS A 44 -0.10 3.69 -4.49
N LEU A 45 -0.50 2.59 -3.87
CA LEU A 45 0.37 1.44 -3.67
C LEU A 45 -0.07 0.28 -4.56
N GLU A 46 0.89 -0.40 -5.17
CA GLU A 46 0.67 -1.72 -5.72
C GLU A 46 1.22 -2.72 -4.72
N TRP A 47 0.30 -3.43 -4.09
CA TRP A 47 0.59 -4.33 -3.00
C TRP A 47 0.21 -5.75 -3.36
N GLU A 48 0.86 -6.72 -2.73
CA GLU A 48 0.59 -8.13 -2.90
C GLU A 48 0.42 -8.79 -1.53
N ILE A 49 -0.62 -9.64 -1.41
CA ILE A 49 -0.84 -10.50 -0.24
C ILE A 49 -1.03 -11.92 -0.75
N GLU A 50 -0.21 -12.86 -0.26
CA GLU A 50 -0.24 -14.28 -0.66
C GLU A 50 -0.25 -14.45 -2.19
N GLY A 51 0.64 -13.76 -2.90
CA GLY A 51 0.77 -13.81 -4.36
C GLY A 51 -0.39 -13.15 -5.14
N ARG A 52 -1.31 -12.46 -4.46
CA ARG A 52 -2.46 -11.77 -5.09
C ARG A 52 -2.23 -10.27 -5.11
N PRO A 53 -1.90 -9.69 -6.27
CA PRO A 53 -1.67 -8.26 -6.37
C PRO A 53 -2.99 -7.49 -6.33
N PHE A 54 -2.95 -6.30 -5.74
CA PHE A 54 -4.05 -5.33 -5.74
C PHE A 54 -3.53 -3.91 -5.70
N LEU A 55 -4.32 -3.00 -6.26
CA LEU A 55 -4.02 -1.58 -6.24
C LEU A 55 -4.70 -0.95 -5.03
N VAL A 56 -3.93 -0.19 -4.26
CA VAL A 56 -4.42 0.58 -3.11
C VAL A 56 -4.53 2.04 -3.53
N PRO A 57 -5.74 2.60 -3.64
CA PRO A 57 -5.94 3.99 -4.01
C PRO A 57 -5.61 4.95 -2.85
N PRO A 58 -5.47 6.26 -3.11
CA PRO A 58 -5.34 7.25 -2.05
C PRO A 58 -6.58 7.24 -1.14
N HIS A 59 -6.41 7.72 0.08
CA HIS A 59 -7.42 7.73 1.14
C HIS A 59 -8.01 6.36 1.47
N SER A 60 -7.18 5.31 1.32
CA SER A 60 -7.55 3.94 1.65
C SER A 60 -6.78 3.41 2.84
N VAL A 61 -7.43 2.50 3.55
CA VAL A 61 -6.83 1.68 4.60
C VAL A 61 -6.84 0.22 4.16
N PHE A 62 -5.76 -0.49 4.42
CA PHE A 62 -5.71 -1.94 4.30
C PHE A 62 -4.90 -2.55 5.45
N PHE A 63 -5.05 -3.85 5.64
CA PHE A 63 -4.35 -4.55 6.71
C PHE A 63 -3.86 -5.93 6.25
N THR A 64 -2.81 -6.43 6.92
CA THR A 64 -2.29 -7.78 6.76
C THR A 64 -2.17 -8.46 8.12
N PHE A 65 -2.39 -9.77 8.11
CA PHE A 65 -2.19 -10.60 9.29
C PHE A 65 -0.71 -11.08 9.39
N PRO A 66 -0.23 -11.44 10.57
CA PRO A 66 1.17 -11.86 10.77
C PRO A 66 1.57 -13.11 9.98
N TRP A 67 0.62 -13.97 9.65
CA TRP A 67 0.86 -15.18 8.87
C TRP A 67 0.84 -14.96 7.36
N GLU A 68 0.38 -13.81 6.89
CA GLU A 68 0.28 -13.50 5.46
C GLU A 68 1.60 -12.94 4.93
N LYS A 69 2.07 -13.54 3.83
CA LYS A 69 3.17 -12.96 3.07
C LYS A 69 2.66 -11.76 2.29
N HIS A 70 3.37 -10.66 2.35
CA HIS A 70 2.98 -9.45 1.66
C HIS A 70 4.20 -8.59 1.29
N GLY A 71 3.99 -7.65 0.38
CA GLY A 71 5.03 -6.74 -0.09
C GLY A 71 4.52 -5.83 -1.18
N SER A 72 5.36 -4.92 -1.66
CA SER A 72 5.01 -4.10 -2.81
C SER A 72 5.37 -4.79 -4.12
N CYS A 73 4.48 -4.70 -5.11
CA CYS A 73 4.73 -5.26 -6.44
C CYS A 73 5.73 -4.44 -7.25
N ALA A 74 5.98 -3.19 -6.87
CA ALA A 74 6.83 -2.25 -7.59
C ALA A 74 7.49 -1.25 -6.64
N ASP A 75 8.48 -0.50 -7.14
CA ASP A 75 9.07 0.64 -6.44
C ASP A 75 8.00 1.69 -6.14
N PHE A 76 8.12 2.35 -5.00
CA PHE A 76 7.23 3.46 -4.64
C PHE A 76 7.54 4.69 -5.51
N GLU A 77 6.51 5.29 -6.07
CA GLU A 77 6.66 6.52 -6.86
C GLU A 77 6.92 7.75 -5.96
N PRO A 78 7.64 8.75 -6.43
CA PRO A 78 7.72 10.04 -5.74
C PRO A 78 6.33 10.66 -5.55
N GLY A 79 6.10 11.27 -4.39
CA GLY A 79 4.80 11.88 -4.06
C GLY A 79 3.81 10.92 -3.40
N HIS A 80 4.21 9.68 -3.11
CA HIS A 80 3.45 8.85 -2.18
C HIS A 80 3.63 9.38 -0.76
N PHE A 81 2.54 9.34 -0.02
CA PHE A 81 2.55 9.58 1.42
C PHE A 81 1.63 8.57 2.09
N PHE A 82 2.20 7.73 2.93
CA PHE A 82 1.45 6.74 3.67
C PHE A 82 2.05 6.48 5.05
N HIS A 83 1.19 6.06 5.95
CA HIS A 83 1.57 5.57 7.27
C HIS A 83 1.31 4.08 7.34
N PHE A 84 2.15 3.36 8.05
CA PHE A 84 1.80 2.02 8.48
C PHE A 84 2.24 1.78 9.92
N VAL A 85 1.53 0.89 10.57
CA VAL A 85 1.77 0.50 11.96
C VAL A 85 1.60 -0.99 12.10
N VAL A 86 2.55 -1.64 12.78
CA VAL A 86 2.48 -3.06 13.11
C VAL A 86 2.15 -3.21 14.59
N PHE A 87 0.91 -3.57 14.89
CA PHE A 87 0.48 -3.85 16.26
C PHE A 87 1.06 -5.17 16.74
N ARG A 88 1.83 -5.10 17.81
CA ARG A 88 2.49 -6.24 18.38
C ARG A 88 1.51 -7.26 18.95
N LEU A 89 1.72 -8.54 18.65
CA LEU A 89 0.96 -9.63 19.23
C LEU A 89 1.64 -10.21 20.44
N ARG A 90 0.84 -10.78 21.36
CA ARG A 90 1.32 -11.46 22.55
C ARG A 90 2.10 -12.74 22.19
N ASN A 91 1.60 -13.48 21.20
CA ASN A 91 2.18 -14.73 20.71
C ASN A 91 2.26 -14.70 19.18
N PRO A 92 3.32 -14.13 18.60
CA PRO A 92 3.43 -13.98 17.14
C PRO A 92 3.57 -15.32 16.39
N ASP A 93 3.99 -16.39 17.09
CA ASP A 93 4.20 -17.72 16.50
C ASP A 93 2.94 -18.59 16.42
N GLU A 94 1.84 -18.17 16.99
CA GLU A 94 0.55 -18.88 16.89
C GLU A 94 -0.10 -18.64 15.50
N ARG A 95 0.58 -19.15 14.46
CA ARG A 95 0.15 -19.00 13.06
C ARG A 95 -1.19 -19.69 12.74
N ASP A 96 -1.58 -20.67 13.53
CA ASP A 96 -2.80 -21.47 13.35
C ASP A 96 -3.90 -21.10 14.33
N SER A 97 -3.66 -20.25 15.30
CA SER A 97 -4.71 -19.84 16.20
C SER A 97 -5.62 -18.84 15.49
N ARG A 98 -6.87 -19.23 15.29
CA ARG A 98 -7.94 -18.32 14.82
C ARG A 98 -8.23 -17.18 15.81
N LYS A 99 -7.30 -16.89 16.73
CA LYS A 99 -7.40 -15.89 17.77
C LYS A 99 -6.05 -15.24 17.98
N PHE A 100 -5.88 -14.00 17.59
CA PHE A 100 -4.72 -13.23 18.00
C PHE A 100 -5.03 -12.40 19.25
N ARG A 101 -3.99 -12.13 20.03
CA ARG A 101 -4.05 -11.20 21.16
C ARG A 101 -2.99 -10.14 21.00
N LEU A 102 -3.39 -8.89 21.13
CA LEU A 102 -2.44 -7.79 21.22
C LEU A 102 -1.69 -7.85 22.56
N VAL A 103 -0.47 -7.32 22.59
CA VAL A 103 0.26 -7.17 23.85
C VAL A 103 -0.58 -6.40 24.88
N PRO A 104 -0.43 -6.69 26.19
CA PRO A 104 -1.15 -5.97 27.24
C PRO A 104 -0.90 -4.47 27.21
N GLY A 105 -1.91 -3.68 27.54
CA GLY A 105 -1.77 -2.24 27.71
C GLY A 105 -2.63 -1.39 26.78
N PHE A 106 -3.28 -1.98 25.77
CA PHE A 106 -4.26 -1.24 24.94
C PHE A 106 -5.60 -1.01 25.63
N GLY A 107 -5.84 -1.64 26.79
CA GLY A 107 -7.11 -1.52 27.50
C GLY A 107 -8.30 -2.13 26.76
N LEU A 108 -8.06 -3.08 25.85
CA LEU A 108 -9.07 -3.88 25.16
C LEU A 108 -9.27 -5.17 25.92
N SER A 109 -10.54 -5.49 26.24
CA SER A 109 -10.92 -6.80 26.81
C SER A 109 -10.68 -7.92 25.80
N ASN A 110 -10.64 -9.17 26.28
CA ASN A 110 -10.51 -10.32 25.39
C ASN A 110 -11.66 -10.42 24.39
N SER A 111 -12.89 -10.10 24.81
CA SER A 111 -14.07 -10.11 23.93
C SER A 111 -13.98 -9.05 22.82
N GLU A 112 -13.50 -7.86 23.13
CA GLU A 112 -13.27 -6.81 22.12
C GLU A 112 -12.21 -7.24 21.10
N GLN A 113 -11.13 -7.88 21.57
CA GLN A 113 -10.09 -8.39 20.67
C GLN A 113 -10.59 -9.54 19.80
N ASP A 114 -11.44 -10.44 20.35
CA ASP A 114 -12.08 -11.51 19.59
C ASP A 114 -13.01 -10.96 18.50
N GLU A 115 -13.77 -9.91 18.80
CA GLU A 115 -14.64 -9.24 17.83
C GLU A 115 -13.83 -8.57 16.72
N ILE A 116 -12.76 -7.86 17.07
CA ILE A 116 -11.84 -7.24 16.10
C ILE A 116 -11.30 -8.33 15.15
N PHE A 117 -10.77 -9.41 15.71
CA PHE A 117 -10.24 -10.50 14.92
C PHE A 117 -11.29 -11.16 14.03
N HIS A 118 -12.46 -11.46 14.58
CA HIS A 118 -13.56 -12.07 13.85
C HIS A 118 -13.98 -11.21 12.65
N ARG A 119 -14.17 -9.91 12.85
CA ARG A 119 -14.54 -8.98 11.77
C ARG A 119 -13.44 -8.88 10.70
N LEU A 120 -12.19 -8.69 11.09
CA LEU A 120 -11.08 -8.61 10.14
C LEU A 120 -10.90 -9.91 9.36
N SER A 121 -11.11 -11.08 9.99
CA SER A 121 -10.99 -12.39 9.34
C SER A 121 -12.16 -12.72 8.41
N SER A 122 -13.34 -12.16 8.67
CA SER A 122 -14.56 -12.44 7.89
C SER A 122 -14.59 -11.76 6.53
N VAL A 123 -13.74 -10.76 6.29
CA VAL A 123 -13.76 -9.99 5.05
C VAL A 123 -12.80 -10.54 3.99
N ARG A 124 -13.30 -10.63 2.76
CA ARG A 124 -12.49 -10.99 1.59
C ARG A 124 -11.74 -9.78 1.00
N LYS A 125 -12.37 -8.61 1.07
CA LYS A 125 -11.78 -7.35 0.58
C LYS A 125 -10.88 -6.77 1.69
N ARG A 126 -9.60 -6.60 1.41
CA ARG A 126 -8.60 -6.12 2.38
C ARG A 126 -8.39 -4.61 2.36
N CYS A 127 -8.84 -3.93 1.31
CA CYS A 127 -8.67 -2.51 1.11
C CYS A 127 -10.01 -1.79 1.16
N PHE A 128 -10.11 -0.73 1.95
CA PHE A 128 -11.33 0.05 2.18
C PHE A 128 -11.02 1.53 2.03
N THR A 129 -12.00 2.33 1.63
CA THR A 129 -11.89 3.78 1.74
C THR A 129 -11.87 4.16 3.21
N ALA A 130 -10.86 4.89 3.65
CA ALA A 130 -10.74 5.35 5.02
C ALA A 130 -11.77 6.45 5.32
N SER A 131 -12.38 6.40 6.50
CA SER A 131 -13.19 7.52 6.99
C SER A 131 -12.30 8.74 7.31
N PRO A 132 -12.83 9.96 7.30
CA PRO A 132 -12.10 11.13 7.78
C PRO A 132 -11.57 10.96 9.20
N ASP A 133 -12.35 10.30 10.07
CA ASP A 133 -11.95 10.02 11.45
C ASP A 133 -10.76 9.08 11.52
N PHE A 134 -10.74 8.01 10.69
CA PHE A 134 -9.57 7.14 10.59
C PHE A 134 -8.32 7.91 10.16
N ALA A 135 -8.44 8.75 9.13
CA ALA A 135 -7.33 9.56 8.62
C ALA A 135 -6.79 10.52 9.69
N TRP A 136 -7.70 11.15 10.46
CA TRP A 136 -7.33 12.03 11.55
C TRP A 136 -6.62 11.28 12.69
N VAL A 137 -7.17 10.13 13.10
CA VAL A 137 -6.61 9.33 14.20
C VAL A 137 -5.20 8.85 13.88
N ILE A 138 -4.98 8.31 12.66
CA ILE A 138 -3.64 7.81 12.30
C ILE A 138 -2.61 8.95 12.17
N ALA A 139 -3.02 10.12 11.68
CA ALA A 139 -2.16 11.29 11.62
C ALA A 139 -1.78 11.79 13.02
N ARG A 140 -2.72 11.80 13.96
CA ARG A 140 -2.45 12.15 15.37
C ARG A 140 -1.55 11.13 16.05
N LEU A 141 -1.79 9.82 15.82
CA LEU A 141 -0.94 8.76 16.34
C LEU A 141 0.50 8.90 15.81
N ALA A 142 0.65 9.20 14.52
CA ALA A 142 1.94 9.49 13.91
C ALA A 142 2.67 10.65 14.61
N GLY A 143 1.94 11.73 14.90
CA GLY A 143 2.47 12.88 15.64
C GLY A 143 2.98 12.50 17.03
N GLU A 144 2.20 11.77 17.82
CA GLU A 144 2.59 11.31 19.16
C GLU A 144 3.78 10.34 19.14
N LEU A 145 3.86 9.48 18.11
CA LEU A 145 4.95 8.53 17.96
C LEU A 145 6.25 9.20 17.53
N THR A 146 6.18 10.27 16.74
CA THR A 146 7.37 10.96 16.21
C THR A 146 7.88 12.07 17.12
N GLN A 147 6.98 12.72 17.87
CA GLN A 147 7.28 13.82 18.78
C GLN A 147 6.52 13.63 20.11
N PRO A 148 6.94 12.67 20.94
CA PRO A 148 6.23 12.32 22.16
C PRO A 148 6.26 13.48 23.18
N GLY A 149 5.05 13.94 23.57
CA GLY A 149 4.85 14.92 24.62
C GLY A 149 4.70 14.29 26.03
N PHE A 150 4.32 15.11 27.01
CA PHE A 150 4.18 14.69 28.42
C PHE A 150 3.21 13.51 28.61
N MET A 151 2.08 13.48 27.88
CA MET A 151 1.07 12.41 27.96
C MET A 151 1.13 11.42 26.79
N ALA A 152 2.26 11.36 26.09
CA ALA A 152 2.39 10.58 24.84
C ALA A 152 1.94 9.11 25.00
N ARG A 153 2.32 8.43 26.09
CA ARG A 153 1.92 7.02 26.30
C ARG A 153 0.39 6.88 26.39
N THR A 154 -0.27 7.73 27.14
CA THR A 154 -1.73 7.72 27.28
C THR A 154 -2.41 8.04 25.95
N ASN A 155 -1.92 9.06 25.24
CA ASN A 155 -2.43 9.44 23.94
C ASN A 155 -2.23 8.33 22.89
N ILE A 156 -1.06 7.69 22.86
CA ILE A 156 -0.77 6.57 21.96
C ILE A 156 -1.76 5.41 22.17
N VAL A 157 -2.03 5.04 23.44
CA VAL A 157 -2.99 3.97 23.74
C VAL A 157 -4.41 4.37 23.32
N ALA A 158 -4.85 5.58 23.64
CA ALA A 158 -6.18 6.07 23.28
C ALA A 158 -6.37 6.14 21.75
N LEU A 159 -5.39 6.69 21.03
CA LEU A 159 -5.42 6.80 19.56
C LEU A 159 -5.35 5.43 18.90
N SER A 160 -4.58 4.49 19.44
CA SER A 160 -4.52 3.12 18.93
C SER A 160 -5.84 2.40 19.04
N ARG A 161 -6.53 2.53 20.17
CA ARG A 161 -7.89 2.01 20.36
C ARG A 161 -8.87 2.66 19.38
N ALA A 162 -8.84 3.99 19.27
CA ALA A 162 -9.68 4.71 18.33
C ALA A 162 -9.44 4.26 16.89
N MET A 163 -8.17 4.06 16.49
CA MET A 163 -7.82 3.57 15.15
C MET A 163 -8.37 2.17 14.88
N LEU A 164 -8.27 1.23 15.83
CA LEU A 164 -8.84 -0.10 15.70
C LEU A 164 -10.38 -0.04 15.61
N CYS A 165 -11.04 0.80 16.40
CA CYS A 165 -12.48 1.01 16.33
C CYS A 165 -12.90 1.57 14.96
N GLU A 166 -12.19 2.57 14.45
CA GLU A 166 -12.46 3.14 13.13
C GLU A 166 -12.20 2.12 12.00
N LEU A 167 -11.13 1.31 12.11
CA LEU A 167 -10.88 0.24 11.16
C LEU A 167 -12.08 -0.72 11.12
N ILE A 168 -12.58 -1.17 12.26
CA ILE A 168 -13.71 -2.11 12.35
C ILE A 168 -15.01 -1.50 11.82
N LYS A 169 -15.25 -0.21 12.00
CA LYS A 169 -16.41 0.47 11.39
C LYS A 169 -16.33 0.49 9.86
N ASN A 170 -15.14 0.60 9.31
CA ASN A 170 -14.92 0.56 7.85
C ASN A 170 -14.99 -0.87 7.28
N VAL A 171 -14.70 -1.88 8.11
CA VAL A 171 -14.83 -3.29 7.77
C VAL A 171 -16.29 -3.70 7.94
N ARG A 172 -17.09 -3.47 6.92
CA ARG A 172 -18.46 -4.01 6.91
C ARG A 172 -18.38 -5.49 6.56
N PRO A 173 -18.98 -6.39 7.36
CA PRO A 173 -19.27 -7.75 6.90
C PRO A 173 -19.94 -7.62 5.53
N SER A 174 -19.69 -8.55 4.64
CA SER A 174 -20.25 -8.53 3.27
C SER A 174 -21.77 -8.54 3.36
N GLU A 175 -22.38 -7.44 3.76
CA GLU A 175 -23.78 -7.21 3.52
C GLU A 175 -23.93 -7.19 2.00
N VAL A 176 -24.82 -8.04 1.55
CA VAL A 176 -25.38 -8.10 0.22
C VAL A 176 -25.52 -6.68 -0.34
N GLN A 177 -24.44 -6.15 -0.90
CA GLN A 177 -24.51 -4.90 -1.63
C GLN A 177 -25.42 -5.15 -2.81
N ASN A 178 -26.47 -4.35 -2.88
CA ASN A 178 -27.49 -4.35 -3.93
C ASN A 178 -26.95 -4.90 -5.26
N HIS A 179 -27.53 -5.96 -5.74
CA HIS A 179 -27.12 -6.81 -6.88
C HIS A 179 -26.82 -6.09 -8.22
N LYS A 180 -27.01 -4.78 -8.30
CA LYS A 180 -26.72 -4.03 -9.55
C LYS A 180 -25.24 -3.64 -9.72
N ASN A 181 -24.44 -3.50 -8.66
CA ASN A 181 -23.01 -3.17 -8.75
C ASN A 181 -22.07 -4.37 -8.44
N SER A 182 -22.61 -5.48 -7.97
CA SER A 182 -21.86 -6.63 -7.44
C SER A 182 -20.91 -7.31 -8.44
N LEU A 183 -21.17 -7.22 -9.75
CA LEU A 183 -20.31 -7.84 -10.78
C LEU A 183 -19.42 -6.82 -11.52
N THR A 184 -19.65 -5.54 -11.36
CA THR A 184 -19.03 -4.49 -12.16
C THR A 184 -17.68 -4.07 -11.57
N GLU A 185 -17.64 -3.81 -10.28
CA GLU A 185 -16.40 -3.47 -9.56
C GLU A 185 -15.33 -4.57 -9.64
N PRO A 186 -15.65 -5.86 -9.36
CA PRO A 186 -14.69 -6.94 -9.53
C PRO A 186 -14.14 -7.07 -10.96
N ARG A 187 -14.98 -6.77 -11.99
CA ARG A 187 -14.52 -6.79 -13.38
C ARG A 187 -13.51 -5.69 -13.66
N VAL A 188 -13.76 -4.46 -13.17
CA VAL A 188 -12.84 -3.33 -13.34
C VAL A 188 -11.52 -3.60 -12.61
N LEU A 189 -11.56 -4.10 -11.37
CA LEU A 189 -10.36 -4.45 -10.62
C LEU A 189 -9.58 -5.61 -11.27
N LYS A 190 -10.26 -6.65 -11.73
CA LYS A 190 -9.64 -7.75 -12.48
C LYS A 190 -8.98 -7.22 -13.76
N PHE A 191 -9.69 -6.38 -14.51
CA PHE A 191 -9.16 -5.77 -15.71
C PHE A 191 -7.95 -4.88 -15.41
N ALA A 192 -7.96 -4.09 -14.35
CA ALA A 192 -6.81 -3.26 -13.96
C ALA A 192 -5.55 -4.12 -13.70
N ASN A 193 -5.70 -5.29 -13.06
CA ASN A 193 -4.60 -6.24 -12.87
C ASN A 193 -4.12 -6.86 -14.19
N GLU A 194 -5.04 -7.23 -15.09
CA GLU A 194 -4.71 -7.74 -16.43
C GLU A 194 -4.02 -6.65 -17.28
N LEU A 195 -4.52 -5.41 -17.23
CA LEU A 195 -3.96 -4.26 -17.93
C LEU A 195 -2.49 -4.01 -17.57
N ARG A 196 -2.10 -4.29 -16.33
CA ARG A 196 -0.72 -4.17 -15.88
C ARG A 196 0.22 -5.05 -16.69
N ALA A 197 -0.14 -6.31 -16.94
CA ALA A 197 0.66 -7.26 -17.72
C ALA A 197 0.65 -6.94 -19.22
N ARG A 198 -0.40 -6.29 -19.71
CA ARG A 198 -0.67 -6.01 -21.11
C ARG A 198 -0.63 -4.52 -21.45
N CYS A 199 -0.01 -3.69 -20.62
CA CYS A 199 -0.05 -2.24 -20.79
C CYS A 199 0.64 -1.73 -22.05
N ALA A 200 1.59 -2.47 -22.63
CA ALA A 200 2.26 -2.12 -23.90
C ALA A 200 1.34 -2.22 -25.12
N GLU A 201 0.23 -2.95 -25.01
CA GLU A 201 -0.74 -3.06 -26.12
C GLU A 201 -1.42 -1.72 -26.45
N PRO A 202 -1.96 -1.57 -27.66
CA PRO A 202 -2.58 -0.31 -28.11
C PRO A 202 -3.98 -0.11 -27.52
N TRP A 203 -4.05 0.03 -26.21
CA TRP A 203 -5.28 0.27 -25.50
C TRP A 203 -5.85 1.66 -25.75
N THR A 204 -7.15 1.71 -26.00
CA THR A 204 -7.97 2.92 -26.05
C THR A 204 -8.99 2.91 -24.91
N LEU A 205 -9.53 4.05 -24.54
CA LEU A 205 -10.60 4.10 -23.53
C LEU A 205 -11.79 3.21 -23.93
N SER A 206 -12.13 3.17 -25.22
CA SER A 206 -13.23 2.35 -25.74
C SER A 206 -12.93 0.85 -25.61
N SER A 207 -11.72 0.40 -25.95
CA SER A 207 -11.33 -1.01 -25.84
C SER A 207 -11.24 -1.48 -24.40
N MET A 208 -10.75 -0.63 -23.48
CA MET A 208 -10.73 -0.90 -22.05
C MET A 208 -12.14 -1.03 -21.46
N ALA A 209 -13.04 -0.11 -21.80
CA ALA A 209 -14.43 -0.16 -21.35
C ALA A 209 -15.15 -1.42 -21.88
N ALA A 210 -14.94 -1.76 -23.16
CA ALA A 210 -15.48 -2.98 -23.77
C ALA A 210 -14.98 -4.26 -23.09
N ALA A 211 -13.70 -4.33 -22.71
CA ALA A 211 -13.13 -5.45 -21.97
C ALA A 211 -13.83 -5.67 -20.61
N CYS A 212 -14.28 -4.59 -19.98
CA CYS A 212 -15.08 -4.64 -18.75
C CYS A 212 -16.60 -4.82 -19.00
N ARG A 213 -17.05 -4.85 -20.26
CA ARG A 213 -18.48 -4.84 -20.66
C ARG A 213 -19.24 -3.66 -20.06
N LEU A 214 -18.64 -2.46 -20.17
CA LEU A 214 -19.16 -1.21 -19.65
C LEU A 214 -19.24 -0.12 -20.73
N LYS A 215 -20.13 0.85 -20.54
CA LYS A 215 -20.11 2.10 -21.30
C LYS A 215 -18.90 2.94 -20.86
N ARG A 216 -18.34 3.75 -21.76
CA ARG A 216 -17.13 4.56 -21.50
C ARG A 216 -17.23 5.39 -20.23
N THR A 217 -18.30 6.17 -20.07
CA THR A 217 -18.51 7.03 -18.90
C THR A 217 -18.56 6.22 -17.59
N GLN A 218 -19.28 5.10 -17.59
CA GLN A 218 -19.36 4.23 -16.42
C GLN A 218 -18.00 3.63 -16.06
N PHE A 219 -17.24 3.20 -17.06
CA PHE A 219 -15.89 2.67 -16.87
C PHE A 219 -14.93 3.73 -16.32
N GLU A 220 -15.00 4.98 -16.84
CA GLU A 220 -14.17 6.09 -16.32
C GLU A 220 -14.46 6.39 -14.86
N ILE A 221 -15.75 6.52 -14.49
CA ILE A 221 -16.17 6.77 -13.10
C ILE A 221 -15.67 5.66 -12.19
N LEU A 222 -16.01 4.39 -12.50
CA LEU A 222 -15.64 3.27 -11.68
C LEU A 222 -14.12 3.07 -11.58
N THR A 223 -13.39 3.24 -12.69
CA THR A 223 -11.93 3.15 -12.65
C THR A 223 -11.36 4.20 -11.72
N LYS A 224 -11.84 5.46 -11.81
CA LYS A 224 -11.39 6.54 -10.94
C LYS A 224 -11.74 6.29 -9.47
N GLU A 225 -12.93 5.79 -9.17
CA GLU A 225 -13.37 5.45 -7.81
C GLU A 225 -12.55 4.29 -7.22
N LEU A 226 -12.31 3.24 -8.02
CA LEU A 226 -11.63 2.04 -7.56
C LEU A 226 -10.10 2.14 -7.52
N THR A 227 -9.53 2.99 -8.38
CA THR A 227 -8.07 3.08 -8.54
C THR A 227 -7.51 4.47 -8.22
N GLY A 228 -8.37 5.49 -8.09
CA GLY A 228 -7.97 6.89 -7.92
C GLY A 228 -7.46 7.56 -9.19
N ASP A 229 -7.27 6.80 -10.28
CA ASP A 229 -6.81 7.30 -11.58
C ASP A 229 -7.87 7.17 -12.67
N THR A 230 -7.84 8.06 -13.64
CA THR A 230 -8.58 7.84 -14.88
C THR A 230 -7.96 6.66 -15.65
N PRO A 231 -8.73 5.94 -16.52
CA PRO A 231 -8.23 4.77 -17.23
C PRO A 231 -6.93 5.02 -18.02
N LEU A 232 -6.83 6.13 -18.72
CA LEU A 232 -5.63 6.48 -19.48
C LEU A 232 -4.43 6.84 -18.56
N ARG A 233 -4.70 7.45 -17.41
CA ARG A 233 -3.66 7.75 -16.42
C ARG A 233 -3.15 6.46 -15.79
N LEU A 234 -4.04 5.53 -15.46
CA LEU A 234 -3.70 4.19 -14.96
C LEU A 234 -2.84 3.43 -15.97
N LEU A 235 -3.26 3.40 -17.24
CA LEU A 235 -2.47 2.78 -18.33
C LEU A 235 -1.08 3.41 -18.43
N ASN A 236 -0.99 4.74 -18.46
CA ASN A 236 0.30 5.42 -18.53
C ASN A 236 1.19 5.12 -17.32
N ARG A 237 0.61 5.00 -16.13
CA ARG A 237 1.34 4.60 -14.93
C ARG A 237 1.98 3.22 -15.10
N PHE A 238 1.23 2.21 -15.55
CA PHE A 238 1.77 0.88 -15.79
C PHE A 238 2.87 0.86 -16.85
N ARG A 239 2.69 1.60 -17.95
CA ARG A 239 3.70 1.76 -19.00
C ARG A 239 5.00 2.38 -18.48
N ILE A 240 4.90 3.46 -17.68
CA ILE A 240 6.05 4.10 -17.05
C ILE A 240 6.77 3.12 -16.14
N ARG A 241 6.06 2.35 -15.30
CA ARG A 241 6.67 1.34 -14.45
C ARG A 241 7.39 0.27 -15.23
N GLN A 242 6.76 -0.28 -16.27
CA GLN A 242 7.39 -1.27 -17.14
C GLN A 242 8.67 -0.72 -17.77
N SER A 243 8.71 0.56 -18.11
CA SER A 243 9.89 1.20 -18.71
C SER A 243 11.07 1.43 -17.73
N GLN A 244 10.83 1.42 -16.42
CA GLN A 244 11.87 1.69 -15.42
C GLN A 244 12.95 0.60 -15.38
N VAL A 245 12.57 -0.67 -15.55
CA VAL A 245 13.50 -1.79 -15.54
C VAL A 245 14.49 -1.71 -16.71
N PRO A 246 14.06 -1.61 -17.99
CA PRO A 246 14.99 -1.48 -19.11
C PRO A 246 15.79 -0.17 -19.08
N LEU A 247 15.26 0.93 -18.51
CA LEU A 247 16.03 2.15 -18.32
C LEU A 247 17.29 1.91 -17.46
N ARG A 248 17.20 1.08 -16.45
CA ARG A 248 18.32 0.76 -15.55
C ARG A 248 19.21 -0.38 -16.05
N GLY A 249 18.61 -1.35 -16.74
CA GLY A 249 19.23 -2.64 -17.03
C GLY A 249 19.77 -2.82 -18.46
N THR A 250 19.42 -1.93 -19.40
CA THR A 250 19.77 -2.10 -20.82
C THR A 250 20.44 -0.86 -21.42
N GLN A 251 21.04 -1.05 -22.61
CA GLN A 251 21.58 0.03 -23.44
C GLN A 251 20.57 0.56 -24.47
N LYS A 252 19.31 0.10 -24.45
CA LYS A 252 18.26 0.61 -25.35
C LYS A 252 18.15 2.12 -25.23
N THR A 253 17.89 2.80 -26.33
CA THR A 253 17.65 4.24 -26.37
C THR A 253 16.35 4.57 -25.61
N ILE A 254 16.20 5.82 -25.19
CA ILE A 254 14.96 6.29 -24.57
C ILE A 254 13.77 6.12 -25.53
N THR A 255 13.99 6.27 -26.82
CA THR A 255 12.98 6.12 -27.86
C THR A 255 12.53 4.65 -27.99
N GLU A 256 13.45 3.71 -28.06
CA GLU A 256 13.13 2.27 -28.09
C GLU A 256 12.34 1.85 -26.83
N ILE A 257 12.77 2.29 -25.65
CA ILE A 257 12.07 1.97 -24.40
C ILE A 257 10.66 2.57 -24.38
N ALA A 258 10.48 3.77 -24.93
CA ALA A 258 9.16 4.39 -25.03
C ALA A 258 8.19 3.57 -25.90
N PHE A 259 8.65 3.10 -27.06
CA PHE A 259 7.84 2.27 -27.96
C PHE A 259 7.59 0.87 -27.38
N ASP A 260 8.59 0.23 -26.79
CA ASP A 260 8.44 -1.06 -26.11
C ASP A 260 7.42 -1.00 -24.95
N ALA A 261 7.35 0.15 -24.28
CA ALA A 261 6.37 0.40 -23.23
C ALA A 261 4.96 0.78 -23.77
N GLY A 262 4.77 0.84 -25.08
CA GLY A 262 3.49 1.11 -25.74
C GLY A 262 3.15 2.59 -25.94
N PHE A 263 4.11 3.51 -25.78
CA PHE A 263 3.88 4.93 -26.11
C PHE A 263 4.00 5.18 -27.61
N SER A 264 3.20 6.10 -28.12
CA SER A 264 3.20 6.49 -29.53
C SER A 264 4.34 7.44 -29.92
N SER A 265 4.99 8.08 -28.92
CA SER A 265 6.16 8.93 -29.15
C SER A 265 7.04 9.04 -27.92
N SER A 266 8.34 9.22 -28.12
CA SER A 266 9.32 9.41 -27.04
C SER A 266 9.15 10.75 -26.30
N GLN A 267 8.59 11.78 -26.96
CA GLN A 267 8.28 13.07 -26.36
C GLN A 267 7.13 12.93 -25.35
N TYR A 268 6.03 12.25 -25.76
CA TYR A 268 4.90 12.00 -24.88
C TYR A 268 5.32 11.13 -23.69
N TYR A 269 6.08 10.07 -23.95
CA TYR A 269 6.68 9.24 -22.90
C TYR A 269 7.49 10.07 -21.89
N SER A 270 8.43 10.88 -22.37
CA SER A 270 9.30 11.67 -21.50
C SER A 270 8.54 12.67 -20.63
N ARG A 271 7.47 13.28 -21.18
CA ARG A 271 6.56 14.17 -20.44
C ARG A 271 5.82 13.41 -19.35
N ILE A 272 5.21 12.25 -19.67
CA ILE A 272 4.47 11.43 -18.70
C ILE A 272 5.41 10.86 -17.65
N PHE A 273 6.60 10.39 -18.05
CA PHE A 273 7.61 9.90 -17.13
C PHE A 273 8.01 10.98 -16.11
N ARG A 274 8.32 12.19 -16.57
CA ARG A 274 8.66 13.31 -15.69
C ARG A 274 7.51 13.68 -14.75
N ASN A 275 6.27 13.66 -15.23
CA ASN A 275 5.10 13.97 -14.41
C ASN A 275 4.87 12.93 -13.31
N LEU A 276 5.11 11.64 -13.59
CA LEU A 276 4.87 10.56 -12.64
C LEU A 276 6.09 10.27 -11.73
N VAL A 277 7.32 10.41 -12.27
CA VAL A 277 8.57 10.05 -11.56
C VAL A 277 9.30 11.27 -10.99
N GLY A 278 8.91 12.47 -11.39
CA GLY A 278 9.51 13.74 -10.95
C GLY A 278 10.81 14.13 -11.67
N ILE A 279 11.45 13.22 -12.42
CA ILE A 279 12.69 13.45 -13.17
C ILE A 279 12.56 12.87 -14.58
N THR A 280 13.46 13.31 -15.50
CA THR A 280 13.45 12.80 -16.87
C THR A 280 13.96 11.35 -16.95
N PRO A 281 13.55 10.56 -17.98
CA PRO A 281 14.05 9.19 -18.18
C PRO A 281 15.58 9.11 -18.25
N SER A 282 16.22 10.08 -18.91
CA SER A 282 17.69 10.15 -19.01
C SER A 282 18.35 10.40 -17.65
N ARG A 283 17.77 11.24 -16.81
CA ARG A 283 18.25 11.47 -15.44
C ARG A 283 18.05 10.24 -14.57
N TYR A 284 16.90 9.57 -14.69
CA TYR A 284 16.57 8.33 -14.00
C TYR A 284 17.59 7.22 -14.34
N ARG A 285 17.95 7.06 -15.62
CA ARG A 285 19.00 6.12 -16.08
C ARG A 285 20.34 6.36 -15.41
N ARG A 286 20.74 7.63 -15.25
CA ARG A 286 22.03 8.00 -14.64
C ARG A 286 22.11 7.77 -13.13
N GLN A 287 20.98 7.68 -12.44
CA GLN A 287 20.93 7.53 -10.98
C GLN A 287 21.16 6.09 -10.47
N LYS A 288 21.73 5.19 -11.30
CA LYS A 288 22.01 3.78 -10.96
C LYS A 288 22.73 3.52 -9.61
N GLY A 289 23.45 4.52 -9.07
CA GLY A 289 24.34 4.32 -7.92
C GLY A 289 23.73 4.58 -6.53
N ASN A 290 22.61 5.29 -6.42
CA ASN A 290 22.06 5.69 -5.10
C ASN A 290 21.04 4.71 -4.50
N GLN A 291 20.47 3.82 -5.28
CA GLN A 291 19.45 2.88 -4.84
C GLN A 291 19.98 1.83 -3.85
N ALA A 292 21.21 1.33 -4.07
CA ALA A 292 21.82 0.31 -3.21
C ALA A 292 21.99 0.74 -1.73
N ARG A 293 22.13 2.04 -1.46
CA ARG A 293 22.26 2.57 -0.09
C ARG A 293 20.94 2.56 0.70
N TYR A 294 19.80 2.76 0.01
CA TYR A 294 18.47 2.73 0.63
C TYR A 294 18.02 1.30 0.90
N ASP A 295 18.28 0.38 -0.05
CA ASP A 295 17.97 -1.05 0.08
C ASP A 295 18.68 -1.69 1.29
N GLN A 296 19.96 -1.35 1.51
CA GLN A 296 20.72 -1.87 2.64
C GLN A 296 20.20 -1.39 4.00
N ARG A 297 19.78 -0.13 4.09
CA ARG A 297 19.26 0.44 5.35
C ARG A 297 17.89 -0.16 5.70
N PHE A 298 17.03 -0.36 4.70
CA PHE A 298 15.73 -1.00 4.85
C PHE A 298 15.86 -2.49 5.18
N LEU A 299 16.74 -3.22 4.48
CA LEU A 299 17.04 -4.62 4.77
C LEU A 299 17.65 -4.81 6.17
N LYS A 300 18.38 -3.80 6.68
CA LYS A 300 18.88 -3.80 8.06
C LYS A 300 17.73 -3.70 9.06
N VAL A 301 16.76 -2.81 8.83
CA VAL A 301 15.55 -2.69 9.66
C VAL A 301 14.75 -3.99 9.64
N LEU A 302 14.54 -4.59 8.47
CA LEU A 302 13.85 -5.89 8.35
C LEU A 302 14.62 -7.04 9.04
N LYS A 303 15.95 -7.02 9.03
CA LYS A 303 16.77 -8.00 9.76
C LYS A 303 16.65 -7.82 11.27
N GLU A 304 16.63 -6.57 11.74
CA GLU A 304 16.45 -6.27 13.17
C GLU A 304 15.05 -6.70 13.68
N LEU A 305 14.04 -6.74 12.80
CA LEU A 305 12.69 -7.24 13.09
C LEU A 305 12.61 -8.78 13.13
N LYS A 306 13.56 -9.50 12.50
CA LYS A 306 13.58 -10.96 12.43
C LYS A 306 14.36 -11.63 13.55
N THR A 307 15.15 -10.91 14.31
CA THR A 307 15.84 -11.43 15.48
C THR A 307 14.95 -11.25 16.71
N PRO A 308 14.42 -12.34 17.31
CA PRO A 308 13.90 -12.26 18.64
C PRO A 308 15.09 -12.01 19.55
N GLU A 309 15.33 -10.79 19.96
CA GLU A 309 16.18 -10.58 21.12
C GLU A 309 15.45 -11.17 22.33
N ASN A 310 15.87 -12.40 22.69
CA ASN A 310 15.87 -12.86 24.05
C ASN A 310 16.61 -11.80 24.88
N SER A 311 15.88 -11.05 25.69
CA SER A 311 16.34 -10.63 27.02
C SER A 311 15.35 -9.64 27.64
N PHE A 312 14.74 -10.16 28.73
CA PHE A 312 14.18 -9.50 29.92
C PHE A 312 13.02 -8.50 29.76
#